data_0802c1a6e1b269be1b60b1f6eb6908f7
#
_entry.id   0802c1a6e1b269be1b60b1f6eb6908f7
#
_cell.length_a   1.000
_cell.length_b   1.000
_cell.length_c   1.000
_cell.angle_alpha   90.00
_cell.angle_beta   90.00
_cell.angle_gamma   90.00
#
_symmetry.space_group_name_H-M   'P 1'
#
loop_
_entity.id
_entity.type
_entity.pdbx_description
1 polymer ?
#
loop_
_entity_poly.entity_id
_entity_poly.type
_entity_poly.pdbx_seq_one_letter_code
_entity_poly.pdbx_strand_id
1 'polypeptide(L)' 'MSKQTIFPVKKLVNLTEDQAQRINDFRFENRIASENEAIRQLIELGLRTPVKPDS' A
#
# COMPACT_ATOMS: atom_id res chain seq x y z
N MET A 1 10.39 18.43 -5.89
CA MET A 1 10.39 18.04 -5.60
C MET A 1 10.45 17.41 -5.09
N SER A 2 10.58 17.20 -4.89
CA SER A 2 10.66 16.63 -4.49
C SER A 2 10.71 15.88 -3.96
N LYS A 3 10.84 15.45 -3.89
CA LYS A 3 10.96 14.78 -3.49
C LYS A 3 11.09 14.30 -2.55
N GLN A 4 10.64 14.07 -2.26
CA GLN A 4 10.82 13.74 -1.30
C GLN A 4 10.75 12.43 -1.02
N THR A 5 11.56 11.74 -0.65
CA THR A 5 11.59 10.39 -0.35
C THR A 5 11.64 10.16 1.11
N ILE A 6 11.38 11.11 1.89
CA ILE A 6 11.40 10.96 3.33
C ILE A 6 10.03 10.55 3.81
N PHE A 7 9.98 9.49 4.59
CA PHE A 7 8.74 9.00 5.14
C PHE A 7 8.86 9.03 6.65
N PRO A 8 8.47 10.12 7.28
CA PRO A 8 8.77 10.33 8.70
C PRO A 8 7.94 9.49 9.65
N VAL A 9 6.89 8.88 9.20
CA VAL A 9 6.07 8.08 10.10
C VAL A 9 6.24 6.61 9.76
N LYS A 10 6.63 5.83 10.76
CA LYS A 10 6.76 4.41 10.59
C LYS A 10 5.64 3.71 11.30
N LYS A 11 5.04 2.75 10.66
CA LYS A 11 3.99 1.94 11.27
C LYS A 11 4.27 0.48 10.99
N LEU A 12 4.07 -0.34 12.00
CA LEU A 12 4.21 -1.77 11.84
C LEU A 12 2.82 -2.36 11.78
N VAL A 13 2.53 -3.06 10.72
CA VAL A 13 1.21 -3.62 10.52
C VAL A 13 1.33 -5.11 10.29
N ASN A 14 0.51 -5.88 11.00
CA ASN A 14 0.49 -7.32 10.78
C ASN A 14 -0.52 -7.63 9.69
N LEU A 15 -0.12 -8.47 8.75
CA LEU A 15 -0.96 -8.83 7.63
C LEU A 15 -1.26 -10.30 7.65
N THR A 16 -2.40 -10.69 7.11
CA THR A 16 -2.66 -12.11 6.91
C THR A 16 -1.85 -12.58 5.71
N GLU A 17 -1.71 -13.88 5.59
CA GLU A 17 -1.03 -14.42 4.43
C GLU A 17 -1.75 -14.06 3.14
N ASP A 18 -3.06 -14.04 3.18
CA ASP A 18 -3.85 -13.69 2.02
C ASP A 18 -3.57 -12.24 1.60
N GLN A 19 -3.51 -11.34 2.57
CA GLN A 19 -3.22 -9.95 2.28
C GLN A 19 -1.82 -9.80 1.69
N ALA A 20 -0.86 -10.52 2.26
CA ALA A 20 0.50 -10.45 1.75
C ALA A 20 0.57 -10.94 0.31
N GLN A 21 -0.17 -12.00 0.01
CA GLN A 21 -0.20 -12.53 -1.35
C GLN A 21 -0.83 -11.55 -2.32
N ARG A 22 -1.91 -10.91 -1.92
CA ARG A 22 -2.58 -9.95 -2.77
C ARG A 22 -1.71 -8.73 -3.04
N ILE A 23 -0.97 -8.29 -2.04
CA ILE A 23 -0.05 -7.18 -2.23
C ILE A 23 1.02 -7.57 -3.24
N ASN A 24 1.52 -8.78 -3.11
CA ASN A 24 2.55 -9.24 -4.02
C ASN A 24 2.01 -9.35 -5.45
N ASP A 25 0.78 -9.82 -5.60
CA ASP A 25 0.16 -9.91 -6.92
C ASP A 25 -0.01 -8.51 -7.52
N PHE A 26 -0.47 -7.57 -6.71
CA PHE A 26 -0.63 -6.20 -7.16
C PHE A 26 0.70 -5.62 -7.63
N ARG A 27 1.75 -5.91 -6.87
CA ARG A 27 3.07 -5.42 -7.21
C ARG A 27 3.50 -5.94 -8.57
N PHE A 28 3.34 -7.24 -8.80
CA PHE A 28 3.77 -7.80 -10.06
C PHE A 28 2.91 -7.35 -11.22
N GLU A 29 1.60 -7.26 -11.01
CA GLU A 29 0.73 -6.85 -12.10
C GLU A 29 0.98 -5.43 -12.53
N ASN A 30 1.42 -4.58 -11.62
CA ASN A 30 1.65 -3.19 -11.93
C ASN A 30 3.13 -2.86 -12.10
N ARG A 31 3.97 -3.89 -12.06
CA ARG A 31 5.41 -3.72 -12.27
C ARG A 31 6.02 -2.71 -11.34
N ILE A 32 5.65 -2.83 -10.08
CA ILE A 32 6.15 -1.91 -9.08
C ILE A 32 7.47 -2.42 -8.54
N ALA A 33 8.41 -1.53 -8.34
CA ALA A 33 9.78 -1.92 -8.03
C ALA A 33 9.93 -2.59 -6.68
N SER A 34 9.15 -2.21 -5.68
CA SER A 34 9.32 -2.80 -4.38
C SER A 34 7.98 -3.04 -3.73
N GLU A 35 7.99 -3.94 -2.75
CA GLU A 35 6.78 -4.24 -2.03
C GLU A 35 6.31 -3.05 -1.22
N ASN A 36 7.22 -2.31 -0.63
CA ASN A 36 6.85 -1.12 0.13
C ASN A 36 6.14 -0.11 -0.75
N GLU A 37 6.61 0.05 -1.96
CA GLU A 37 5.98 0.97 -2.88
C GLU A 37 4.57 0.49 -3.24
N ALA A 38 4.41 -0.82 -3.43
CA ALA A 38 3.09 -1.37 -3.71
C ALA A 38 2.13 -1.11 -2.56
N ILE A 39 2.61 -1.28 -1.35
CA ILE A 39 1.79 -1.05 -0.16
C ILE A 39 1.36 0.42 -0.12
N ARG A 40 2.27 1.33 -0.37
CA ARG A 40 1.92 2.75 -0.35
C ARG A 40 0.89 3.09 -1.41
N GLN A 41 1.03 2.51 -2.60
CA GLN A 41 0.05 2.76 -3.65
C GLN A 41 -1.32 2.22 -3.28
N LEU A 42 -1.36 1.06 -2.67
CA LEU A 42 -2.64 0.50 -2.23
C LEU A 42 -3.28 1.36 -1.16
N ILE A 43 -2.49 1.88 -0.24
CA ILE A 43 -3.00 2.76 0.79
C ILE A 43 -3.58 4.02 0.15
N GLU A 44 -2.88 4.58 -0.82
CA GLU A 44 -3.37 5.77 -1.50
C GLU A 44 -4.70 5.50 -2.19
N LEU A 45 -4.81 4.37 -2.85
CA LEU A 45 -6.05 4.02 -3.50
C LEU A 45 -7.17 3.86 -2.49
N GLY A 46 -6.88 3.23 -1.37
CA GLY A 46 -7.88 3.06 -0.33
C GLY A 46 -8.33 4.37 0.28
N LEU A 47 -7.40 5.27 0.48
CA LEU A 47 -7.73 6.56 1.07
C LEU A 47 -8.53 7.44 0.12
N ARG A 48 -8.33 7.24 -1.19
CA ARG A 48 -9.03 8.01 -2.17
C ARG A 48 -10.45 7.54 -2.36
N THR A 49 -10.71 6.29 -2.05
CA THR A 49 -12.01 5.68 -2.28
C THR A 49 -12.91 5.95 -1.09
N PRO A 50 -14.11 6.45 -1.28
CA PRO A 50 -15.00 6.64 -0.14
C PRO A 50 -15.33 5.32 0.51
N VAL A 51 -15.26 5.27 1.83
CA VAL A 51 -15.51 4.06 2.54
C VAL A 51 -16.68 4.26 3.47
N LYS A 52 -17.67 3.36 3.42
CA LYS A 52 -18.79 3.48 4.29
C LYS A 52 -18.45 2.95 5.62
N PRO A 53 -18.60 3.74 6.62
CA PRO A 53 -18.13 3.32 7.90
C PRO A 53 -18.93 2.22 8.48
N ASP A 54 -20.14 2.05 8.12
CA ASP A 54 -20.82 1.12 8.70
C ASP A 54 -20.83 0.02 8.08
N SER A 55 -20.42 -0.14 7.52
CA SER A 55 -20.47 -1.19 6.98
C SER A 55 -20.63 -1.84 7.41
#